data_91145c6527dabf4e024dee8e3fa340a8
#
_entry.id   91145c6527dabf4e024dee8e3fa340a8
#
_cell.length_a   1.000
_cell.length_b   1.000
_cell.length_c   1.000
_cell.angle_alpha   90.00
_cell.angle_beta   90.00
_cell.angle_gamma   90.00
#
_symmetry.space_group_name_H-M   'P 1'
#
loop_
_entity.id
_entity.type
_entity.pdbx_description
1 polymer ?
#
loop_
_entity_poly.entity_id
_entity_poly.type
_entity_poly.pdbx_seq_one_letter_code
_entity_poly.pdbx_strand_id
1 'polypeptide(L)'
;MTLAASSLSNSRLSERALDRRDVRTLALAALGGALEFYDFVVFVFFTIPLGHLFFPKDTPTWLGQLQLYGIFAAGYLARPLGGVVMAHYGDTLGRKKMFTLSVFLMALPTLGIGLLPVYAQIGMLAPLLLLLLRIVQGIAVGGEVPGAWVFVAEHVPPQRIGFACASLTSGLTVGILIGSLVAAAINRGLAPAEVLAWGWRLPFLVGGVFGFFAVWLRRWLSETPVFEAMHARRELASGLPLRQVFARHLPSVLLSMLVTWMLTAAIVVIILMTPSRVQLDFHIEPARAFLGNSVASFALGLGCLFYGWLADRLGYARTLLLGAIGLLLGSYALYLDLQAGGAHFVALYALAGFSVGVVGVVPALMVVAFPPAVRFSGLSFSYNIAYALFGGLTPPLIGVLVQHFGVLAPAHYVAMTALIGMGAAIWSMRRSRQ
;
A
#
# COMPACT_ATOMS: atom_id res chain seq x y z
N MET A 1 33.45 -1.92 -30.20
CA MET A 1 32.39 -0.96 -30.53
C MET A 1 31.13 -1.03 -29.65
N THR A 2 30.88 -2.11 -28.96
CA THR A 2 29.67 -2.33 -28.12
C THR A 2 29.68 -1.67 -26.75
N LEU A 3 30.84 -1.42 -26.14
CA LEU A 3 30.95 -0.74 -24.83
C LEU A 3 30.74 0.79 -24.90
N ALA A 4 31.10 1.42 -26.04
CA ALA A 4 30.87 2.86 -26.24
C ALA A 4 29.39 3.21 -26.48
N ALA A 5 28.62 2.32 -27.10
CA ALA A 5 27.21 2.54 -27.37
C ALA A 5 26.36 2.43 -26.07
N SER A 6 26.74 1.58 -25.12
CA SER A 6 26.06 1.45 -23.81
C SER A 6 26.38 2.63 -22.89
N SER A 7 27.58 3.20 -22.94
CA SER A 7 27.94 4.41 -22.19
C SER A 7 27.26 5.67 -22.71
N LEU A 8 27.11 5.79 -24.05
CA LEU A 8 26.40 6.91 -24.69
C LEU A 8 24.87 6.87 -24.45
N SER A 9 24.26 5.68 -24.35
CA SER A 9 22.83 5.58 -23.99
C SER A 9 22.58 5.94 -22.53
N ASN A 10 23.46 5.53 -21.61
CA ASN A 10 23.37 5.89 -20.21
C ASN A 10 23.64 7.39 -19.95
N SER A 11 24.57 8.01 -20.69
CA SER A 11 24.83 9.46 -20.55
C SER A 11 23.68 10.33 -21.07
N ARG A 12 22.95 9.87 -22.11
CA ARG A 12 21.79 10.61 -22.63
C ARG A 12 20.56 10.50 -21.73
N LEU A 13 20.44 9.45 -20.93
CA LEU A 13 19.37 9.31 -19.92
C LEU A 13 19.65 10.17 -18.67
N SER A 14 20.93 10.47 -18.38
CA SER A 14 21.30 11.20 -17.16
C SER A 14 20.96 12.70 -17.17
N GLU A 15 20.66 13.31 -18.32
CA GLU A 15 20.37 14.76 -18.43
C GLU A 15 18.98 15.09 -18.97
N ARG A 16 18.14 14.08 -19.24
CA ARG A 16 16.81 14.28 -19.83
C ARG A 16 15.79 14.74 -18.77
N ALA A 17 15.07 15.80 -19.03
CA ALA A 17 13.86 16.16 -18.31
C ALA A 17 12.74 15.11 -18.60
N LEU A 18 11.81 14.92 -17.66
CA LEU A 18 10.64 14.07 -17.87
C LEU A 18 9.84 14.58 -19.07
N ASP A 19 9.60 13.72 -20.06
CA ASP A 19 8.81 14.06 -21.23
C ASP A 19 7.31 13.72 -21.05
N ARG A 20 6.47 14.08 -22.02
CA ARG A 20 5.03 13.81 -21.99
C ARG A 20 4.70 12.31 -22.00
N ARG A 21 5.58 11.47 -22.55
CA ARG A 21 5.39 10.01 -22.57
C ARG A 21 5.63 9.43 -21.19
N ASP A 22 6.66 9.90 -20.49
CA ASP A 22 6.96 9.51 -19.12
C ASP A 22 5.79 9.86 -18.20
N VAL A 23 5.30 11.11 -18.29
CA VAL A 23 4.14 11.57 -17.50
C VAL A 23 2.89 10.74 -17.78
N ARG A 24 2.61 10.43 -19.06
CA ARG A 24 1.47 9.58 -19.43
C ARG A 24 1.59 8.17 -18.87
N THR A 25 2.77 7.58 -18.94
CA THR A 25 3.04 6.24 -18.41
C THR A 25 2.88 6.21 -16.90
N LEU A 26 3.42 7.21 -16.19
CA LEU A 26 3.25 7.40 -14.75
C LEU A 26 1.77 7.53 -14.37
N ALA A 27 1.03 8.37 -15.08
CA ALA A 27 -0.39 8.61 -14.80
C ALA A 27 -1.24 7.34 -15.02
N LEU A 28 -1.00 6.57 -16.10
CA LEU A 28 -1.72 5.32 -16.36
C LEU A 28 -1.40 4.23 -15.33
N ALA A 29 -0.13 4.12 -14.92
CA ALA A 29 0.28 3.20 -13.87
C ALA A 29 -0.35 3.59 -12.51
N ALA A 30 -0.32 4.88 -12.17
CA ALA A 30 -0.90 5.41 -10.95
C ALA A 30 -2.42 5.22 -10.89
N LEU A 31 -3.13 5.46 -12.00
CA LEU A 31 -4.59 5.29 -12.08
C LEU A 31 -5.00 3.82 -11.88
N GLY A 32 -4.30 2.88 -12.53
CA GLY A 32 -4.56 1.45 -12.34
C GLY A 32 -4.38 1.05 -10.88
N GLY A 33 -3.26 1.44 -10.28
CA GLY A 33 -2.97 1.16 -8.88
C GLY A 33 -3.94 1.85 -7.90
N ALA A 34 -4.45 3.05 -8.23
CA ALA A 34 -5.47 3.73 -7.42
C ALA A 34 -6.75 2.90 -7.30
N LEU A 35 -7.22 2.33 -8.41
CA LEU A 35 -8.44 1.52 -8.43
C LEU A 35 -8.26 0.23 -7.62
N GLU A 36 -7.07 -0.38 -7.69
CA GLU A 36 -6.74 -1.56 -6.87
C GLU A 36 -6.64 -1.26 -5.39
N PHE A 37 -6.01 -0.15 -5.04
CA PHE A 37 -5.93 0.27 -3.64
C PHE A 37 -7.30 0.61 -3.06
N TYR A 38 -8.20 1.20 -3.85
CA TYR A 38 -9.60 1.40 -3.44
C TYR A 38 -10.25 0.08 -3.00
N ASP A 39 -10.20 -0.93 -3.87
CA ASP A 39 -10.80 -2.25 -3.61
C ASP A 39 -10.27 -2.89 -2.32
N PHE A 40 -9.00 -2.70 -2.07
CA PHE A 40 -8.35 -3.28 -0.90
C PHE A 40 -8.68 -2.54 0.41
N VAL A 41 -8.71 -1.21 0.39
CA VAL A 41 -8.89 -0.40 1.61
C VAL A 41 -10.35 -0.27 2.06
N VAL A 42 -11.29 -0.37 1.14
CA VAL A 42 -12.73 -0.32 1.46
C VAL A 42 -13.12 -1.34 2.52
N PHE A 43 -12.54 -2.54 2.48
CA PHE A 43 -12.76 -3.54 3.53
C PHE A 43 -12.41 -3.01 4.93
N VAL A 44 -11.27 -2.32 5.07
CA VAL A 44 -10.81 -1.79 6.37
C VAL A 44 -11.74 -0.69 6.87
N PHE A 45 -12.22 0.16 5.96
CA PHE A 45 -13.12 1.26 6.33
C PHE A 45 -14.50 0.79 6.78
N PHE A 46 -14.94 -0.39 6.34
CA PHE A 46 -16.21 -0.98 6.71
C PHE A 46 -16.09 -2.11 7.75
N THR A 47 -14.97 -2.21 8.47
CA THR A 47 -14.77 -3.26 9.50
C THR A 47 -15.81 -3.20 10.61
N ILE A 48 -16.33 -2.03 11.00
CA ILE A 48 -17.36 -1.91 12.04
C ILE A 48 -18.68 -2.58 11.59
N PRO A 49 -19.31 -2.17 10.47
CA PRO A 49 -20.53 -2.84 10.00
C PRO A 49 -20.30 -4.30 9.64
N LEU A 50 -19.16 -4.67 9.03
CA LEU A 50 -18.85 -6.05 8.72
C LEU A 50 -18.74 -6.92 9.98
N GLY A 51 -18.18 -6.39 11.08
CA GLY A 51 -18.11 -7.07 12.37
C GLY A 51 -19.46 -7.42 12.94
N HIS A 52 -20.45 -6.56 12.79
CA HIS A 52 -21.82 -6.81 13.24
C HIS A 52 -22.60 -7.78 12.34
N LEU A 53 -22.24 -7.85 11.05
CA LEU A 53 -23.01 -8.57 10.04
C LEU A 53 -22.48 -9.99 9.76
N PHE A 54 -21.18 -10.21 9.90
CA PHE A 54 -20.53 -11.46 9.52
C PHE A 54 -20.20 -12.39 10.70
N PHE A 55 -20.50 -11.98 11.94
CA PHE A 55 -20.29 -12.79 13.14
C PHE A 55 -21.56 -12.90 13.96
N PRO A 56 -21.63 -13.86 14.92
CA PRO A 56 -22.77 -13.99 15.83
C PRO A 56 -23.07 -12.69 16.58
N LYS A 57 -24.34 -12.39 16.81
CA LYS A 57 -24.79 -11.16 17.51
C LYS A 57 -24.25 -11.03 18.93
N ASP A 58 -23.96 -12.15 19.59
CA ASP A 58 -23.42 -12.19 20.95
C ASP A 58 -21.91 -11.96 21.01
N THR A 59 -21.26 -11.80 19.85
CA THR A 59 -19.81 -11.53 19.78
C THR A 59 -19.53 -10.12 20.29
N PRO A 60 -18.69 -9.93 21.32
CA PRO A 60 -18.26 -8.61 21.77
C PRO A 60 -17.65 -7.82 20.62
N THR A 61 -17.91 -6.50 20.54
CA THR A 61 -17.47 -5.65 19.41
C THR A 61 -15.95 -5.74 19.17
N TRP A 62 -15.14 -5.75 20.23
CA TRP A 62 -13.69 -5.88 20.13
C TRP A 62 -13.25 -7.22 19.51
N LEU A 63 -13.95 -8.31 19.82
CA LEU A 63 -13.64 -9.64 19.28
C LEU A 63 -14.03 -9.73 17.80
N GLY A 64 -15.19 -9.19 17.42
CA GLY A 64 -15.60 -9.08 16.01
C GLY A 64 -14.59 -8.26 15.19
N GLN A 65 -14.07 -7.15 15.72
CA GLN A 65 -13.02 -6.37 15.09
C GLN A 65 -11.71 -7.17 14.96
N LEU A 66 -11.31 -7.88 16.00
CA LEU A 66 -10.10 -8.71 15.97
C LEU A 66 -10.19 -9.83 14.92
N GLN A 67 -11.36 -10.47 14.80
CA GLN A 67 -11.61 -11.49 13.77
C GLN A 67 -11.54 -10.91 12.36
N LEU A 68 -12.09 -9.72 12.13
CA LEU A 68 -11.98 -9.01 10.85
C LEU A 68 -10.55 -8.59 10.53
N TYR A 69 -9.79 -8.14 11.53
CA TYR A 69 -8.37 -7.88 11.37
C TYR A 69 -7.59 -9.16 11.04
N GLY A 70 -8.01 -10.30 11.58
CA GLY A 70 -7.48 -11.63 11.19
C GLY A 70 -7.76 -11.97 9.72
N ILE A 71 -8.98 -11.72 9.25
CA ILE A 71 -9.37 -11.88 7.83
C ILE A 71 -8.55 -10.92 6.93
N PHE A 72 -8.36 -9.69 7.35
CA PHE A 72 -7.49 -8.73 6.67
C PHE A 72 -6.04 -9.22 6.60
N ALA A 73 -5.51 -9.70 7.74
CA ALA A 73 -4.17 -10.26 7.83
C ALA A 73 -3.98 -11.46 6.89
N ALA A 74 -4.97 -12.34 6.76
CA ALA A 74 -4.92 -13.49 5.84
C ALA A 74 -4.75 -13.03 4.39
N GLY A 75 -5.42 -11.95 3.97
CA GLY A 75 -5.21 -11.33 2.66
C GLY A 75 -3.76 -10.86 2.46
N TYR A 76 -3.15 -10.23 3.47
CA TYR A 76 -1.75 -9.81 3.39
C TYR A 76 -0.77 -10.99 3.40
N LEU A 77 -1.03 -12.02 4.21
CA LEU A 77 -0.21 -13.22 4.27
C LEU A 77 -0.22 -14.04 2.97
N ALA A 78 -1.27 -13.88 2.16
CA ALA A 78 -1.38 -14.52 0.84
C ALA A 78 -0.55 -13.80 -0.27
N ARG A 79 -0.12 -12.54 -0.06
CA ARG A 79 0.62 -11.75 -1.06
C ARG A 79 1.93 -12.39 -1.56
N PRO A 80 2.80 -12.95 -0.71
CA PRO A 80 4.02 -13.60 -1.18
C PRO A 80 3.75 -14.74 -2.17
N LEU A 81 2.68 -15.52 -1.92
CA LEU A 81 2.27 -16.58 -2.83
C LEU A 81 1.88 -16.01 -4.19
N GLY A 82 1.06 -14.96 -4.21
CA GLY A 82 0.70 -14.25 -5.42
C GLY A 82 1.88 -13.67 -6.16
N GLY A 83 2.82 -13.04 -5.44
CA GLY A 83 4.06 -12.51 -6.00
C GLY A 83 4.90 -13.55 -6.72
N VAL A 84 5.05 -14.75 -6.15
CA VAL A 84 5.80 -15.86 -6.76
C VAL A 84 5.06 -16.43 -7.99
N VAL A 85 3.76 -16.71 -7.87
CA VAL A 85 2.95 -17.29 -8.93
C VAL A 85 2.83 -16.33 -10.12
N MET A 86 2.48 -15.07 -9.85
CA MET A 86 2.30 -14.06 -10.90
C MET A 86 3.63 -13.72 -11.61
N ALA A 87 4.77 -13.70 -10.87
CA ALA A 87 6.08 -13.50 -11.48
C ALA A 87 6.44 -14.65 -12.42
N HIS A 88 6.25 -15.90 -11.99
CA HIS A 88 6.54 -17.07 -12.82
C HIS A 88 5.74 -17.07 -14.13
N TYR A 89 4.44 -16.86 -14.06
CA TYR A 89 3.59 -16.81 -15.26
C TYR A 89 3.78 -15.50 -16.05
N GLY A 90 4.14 -14.40 -15.39
CA GLY A 90 4.47 -13.14 -16.07
C GLY A 90 5.70 -13.24 -16.96
N ASP A 91 6.70 -13.99 -16.53
CA ASP A 91 7.93 -14.23 -17.30
C ASP A 91 7.72 -15.24 -18.45
N THR A 92 6.73 -16.13 -18.33
CA THR A 92 6.46 -17.17 -19.34
C THR A 92 5.33 -16.82 -20.33
N LEU A 93 4.24 -16.19 -19.85
CA LEU A 93 3.03 -15.90 -20.64
C LEU A 93 2.88 -14.44 -21.06
N GLY A 94 3.77 -13.56 -20.56
CA GLY A 94 3.76 -12.12 -20.80
C GLY A 94 3.20 -11.31 -19.62
N ARG A 95 3.87 -10.18 -19.34
CA ARG A 95 3.55 -9.32 -18.18
C ARG A 95 2.15 -8.71 -18.29
N LYS A 96 1.74 -8.28 -19.49
CA LYS A 96 0.41 -7.71 -19.74
C LYS A 96 -0.73 -8.68 -19.37
N LYS A 97 -0.60 -9.97 -19.72
CA LYS A 97 -1.62 -10.99 -19.41
C LYS A 97 -1.78 -11.19 -17.90
N MET A 98 -0.65 -11.32 -17.19
CA MET A 98 -0.67 -11.51 -15.73
C MET A 98 -1.17 -10.26 -15.01
N PHE A 99 -0.78 -9.09 -15.49
CA PHE A 99 -1.25 -7.81 -14.98
C PHE A 99 -2.77 -7.63 -15.15
N THR A 100 -3.34 -8.06 -16.28
CA THR A 100 -4.79 -8.04 -16.49
C THR A 100 -5.50 -9.07 -15.62
N LEU A 101 -4.90 -10.25 -15.43
CA LEU A 101 -5.44 -11.30 -14.57
C LEU A 101 -5.45 -10.88 -13.11
N SER A 102 -4.41 -10.18 -12.62
CA SER A 102 -4.36 -9.71 -11.23
C SER A 102 -5.51 -8.76 -10.91
N VAL A 103 -5.80 -7.79 -11.79
CA VAL A 103 -6.93 -6.87 -11.60
C VAL A 103 -8.27 -7.59 -11.65
N PHE A 104 -8.44 -8.55 -12.54
CA PHE A 104 -9.64 -9.37 -12.58
C PHE A 104 -9.82 -10.16 -11.27
N LEU A 105 -8.74 -10.76 -10.77
CA LEU A 105 -8.71 -11.48 -9.49
C LEU A 105 -8.89 -10.56 -8.27
N MET A 106 -8.72 -9.24 -8.41
CA MET A 106 -9.11 -8.24 -7.39
C MET A 106 -10.58 -7.87 -7.50
N ALA A 107 -11.03 -7.51 -8.70
CA ALA A 107 -12.38 -6.98 -8.96
C ALA A 107 -13.48 -8.00 -8.63
N LEU A 108 -13.27 -9.26 -9.01
CA LEU A 108 -14.28 -10.32 -8.81
C LEU A 108 -14.54 -10.60 -7.33
N PRO A 109 -13.54 -10.79 -6.44
CA PRO A 109 -13.78 -10.91 -5.00
C PRO A 109 -14.36 -9.63 -4.37
N THR A 110 -13.97 -8.45 -4.80
CA THR A 110 -14.53 -7.19 -4.29
C THR A 110 -16.03 -7.13 -4.56
N LEU A 111 -16.45 -7.41 -5.79
CA LEU A 111 -17.87 -7.53 -6.14
C LEU A 111 -18.55 -8.64 -5.33
N GLY A 112 -17.87 -9.80 -5.19
CA GLY A 112 -18.35 -10.94 -4.41
C GLY A 112 -18.62 -10.56 -2.95
N ILE A 113 -17.75 -9.80 -2.30
CA ILE A 113 -17.97 -9.31 -0.92
C ILE A 113 -19.27 -8.48 -0.84
N GLY A 114 -19.48 -7.55 -1.79
CA GLY A 114 -20.72 -6.75 -1.84
C GLY A 114 -22.00 -7.57 -2.01
N LEU A 115 -21.90 -8.75 -2.60
CA LEU A 115 -23.06 -9.67 -2.84
C LEU A 115 -23.19 -10.77 -1.78
N LEU A 116 -22.22 -10.90 -0.84
CA LEU A 116 -22.27 -11.97 0.17
C LEU A 116 -23.53 -11.89 1.04
N PRO A 117 -24.17 -13.05 1.32
CA PRO A 117 -25.13 -13.17 2.38
C PRO A 117 -24.45 -12.98 3.74
N VAL A 118 -25.17 -12.40 4.69
CA VAL A 118 -24.68 -12.12 6.04
C VAL A 118 -24.81 -13.35 6.96
N TYR A 119 -24.20 -13.31 8.14
CA TYR A 119 -24.23 -14.40 9.12
C TYR A 119 -25.65 -14.85 9.46
N ALA A 120 -26.60 -13.93 9.59
CA ALA A 120 -28.00 -14.25 9.88
C ALA A 120 -28.69 -15.11 8.81
N GLN A 121 -28.16 -15.16 7.58
CA GLN A 121 -28.72 -15.91 6.45
C GLN A 121 -28.04 -17.27 6.25
N ILE A 122 -26.70 -17.32 6.35
CA ILE A 122 -25.91 -18.53 6.03
C ILE A 122 -24.97 -18.99 7.14
N GLY A 123 -25.07 -18.39 8.34
CA GLY A 123 -24.28 -18.79 9.50
C GLY A 123 -22.77 -18.68 9.26
N MET A 124 -22.04 -19.70 9.70
CA MET A 124 -20.57 -19.76 9.64
C MET A 124 -19.97 -19.71 8.22
N LEU A 125 -20.76 -19.99 7.19
CA LEU A 125 -20.31 -19.85 5.80
C LEU A 125 -20.02 -18.38 5.43
N ALA A 126 -20.70 -17.40 6.06
CA ALA A 126 -20.49 -15.99 5.77
C ALA A 126 -19.04 -15.53 6.05
N PRO A 127 -18.47 -15.66 7.25
CA PRO A 127 -17.08 -15.28 7.51
C PRO A 127 -16.08 -16.15 6.76
N LEU A 128 -16.36 -17.44 6.49
CA LEU A 128 -15.48 -18.29 5.71
C LEU A 128 -15.39 -17.86 4.24
N LEU A 129 -16.50 -17.51 3.61
CA LEU A 129 -16.51 -16.98 2.26
C LEU A 129 -15.83 -15.59 2.20
N LEU A 130 -16.04 -14.75 3.20
CA LEU A 130 -15.37 -13.46 3.32
C LEU A 130 -13.84 -13.65 3.40
N LEU A 131 -13.37 -14.59 4.21
CA LEU A 131 -11.95 -14.97 4.33
C LEU A 131 -11.40 -15.46 2.99
N LEU A 132 -12.10 -16.36 2.29
CA LEU A 132 -11.69 -16.89 1.01
C LEU A 132 -11.53 -15.76 -0.03
N LEU A 133 -12.51 -14.86 -0.13
CA LEU A 133 -12.45 -13.72 -1.05
C LEU A 133 -11.27 -12.80 -0.72
N ARG A 134 -10.96 -12.56 0.56
CA ARG A 134 -9.81 -11.76 1.00
C ARG A 134 -8.48 -12.43 0.67
N ILE A 135 -8.37 -13.75 0.78
CA ILE A 135 -7.17 -14.50 0.37
C ILE A 135 -6.95 -14.35 -1.15
N VAL A 136 -8.01 -14.48 -1.95
CA VAL A 136 -7.91 -14.30 -3.41
C VAL A 136 -7.48 -12.88 -3.79
N GLN A 137 -8.03 -11.84 -3.12
CA GLN A 137 -7.56 -10.45 -3.29
C GLN A 137 -6.08 -10.30 -2.92
N GLY A 138 -5.65 -10.90 -1.81
CA GLY A 138 -4.25 -10.86 -1.36
C GLY A 138 -3.29 -11.47 -2.39
N ILE A 139 -3.63 -12.63 -2.95
CA ILE A 139 -2.87 -13.27 -4.03
C ILE A 139 -2.75 -12.34 -5.24
N ALA A 140 -3.83 -11.67 -5.63
CA ALA A 140 -3.86 -10.77 -6.77
C ALA A 140 -2.87 -9.59 -6.63
N VAL A 141 -2.86 -8.92 -5.47
CA VAL A 141 -2.02 -7.72 -5.20
C VAL A 141 -0.52 -8.03 -5.16
N GLY A 142 -0.12 -9.28 -4.83
CA GLY A 142 1.27 -9.62 -4.51
C GLY A 142 2.30 -9.36 -5.62
N GLY A 143 1.90 -9.39 -6.89
CA GLY A 143 2.85 -9.27 -8.02
C GLY A 143 3.01 -7.86 -8.59
N GLU A 144 2.13 -6.92 -8.30
CA GLU A 144 1.96 -5.72 -9.09
C GLU A 144 2.78 -4.50 -8.65
N VAL A 145 2.67 -4.12 -7.38
CA VAL A 145 3.23 -2.86 -6.86
C VAL A 145 4.77 -2.79 -6.97
N PRO A 146 5.55 -3.82 -6.59
CA PRO A 146 7.01 -3.79 -6.73
C PRO A 146 7.46 -3.64 -8.18
N GLY A 147 6.77 -4.30 -9.11
CA GLY A 147 7.06 -4.21 -10.54
C GLY A 147 6.87 -2.80 -11.09
N ALA A 148 5.80 -2.11 -10.66
CA ALA A 148 5.52 -0.75 -11.07
C ALA A 148 6.61 0.24 -10.60
N TRP A 149 7.12 0.11 -9.38
CA TRP A 149 8.22 0.96 -8.88
C TRP A 149 9.52 0.73 -9.64
N VAL A 150 9.90 -0.52 -9.92
CA VAL A 150 11.09 -0.82 -10.72
C VAL A 150 10.92 -0.28 -12.13
N PHE A 151 9.76 -0.50 -12.76
CA PHE A 151 9.45 0.00 -14.09
C PHE A 151 9.63 1.53 -14.17
N VAL A 152 9.02 2.26 -13.26
CA VAL A 152 9.11 3.73 -13.21
C VAL A 152 10.54 4.19 -12.97
N ALA A 153 11.26 3.57 -12.04
CA ALA A 153 12.63 3.93 -11.70
C ALA A 153 13.61 3.70 -12.87
N GLU A 154 13.35 2.71 -13.72
CA GLU A 154 14.17 2.38 -14.89
C GLU A 154 13.86 3.22 -16.13
N HIS A 155 12.75 3.97 -16.13
CA HIS A 155 12.35 4.87 -17.21
C HIS A 155 12.75 6.33 -16.99
N VAL A 156 13.13 6.71 -15.77
CA VAL A 156 13.48 8.08 -15.42
C VAL A 156 14.99 8.24 -15.21
N PRO A 157 15.53 9.46 -15.34
CA PRO A 157 16.91 9.74 -14.99
C PRO A 157 17.21 9.40 -13.53
N PRO A 158 18.42 8.90 -13.18
CA PRO A 158 18.77 8.51 -11.81
C PRO A 158 18.54 9.61 -10.76
N GLN A 159 18.65 10.88 -11.15
CA GLN A 159 18.40 12.05 -10.29
C GLN A 159 16.93 12.31 -9.99
N ARG A 160 16.00 11.59 -10.65
CA ARG A 160 14.54 11.74 -10.51
C ARG A 160 13.83 10.50 -10.00
N ILE A 161 14.57 9.48 -9.60
CA ILE A 161 13.99 8.20 -9.09
C ILE A 161 13.13 8.45 -7.85
N GLY A 162 13.57 9.34 -6.93
CA GLY A 162 12.82 9.67 -5.73
C GLY A 162 11.44 10.25 -6.05
N PHE A 163 11.42 11.29 -6.88
CA PHE A 163 10.17 11.93 -7.29
C PHE A 163 9.27 10.99 -8.10
N ALA A 164 9.83 10.19 -8.99
CA ALA A 164 9.07 9.27 -9.83
C ALA A 164 8.41 8.14 -9.02
N CYS A 165 9.17 7.49 -8.12
CA CYS A 165 8.61 6.48 -7.21
C CYS A 165 7.55 7.08 -6.27
N ALA A 166 7.81 8.26 -5.74
CA ALA A 166 6.88 8.96 -4.86
C ALA A 166 5.62 9.44 -5.60
N SER A 167 5.71 9.84 -6.87
CA SER A 167 4.56 10.20 -7.70
C SER A 167 3.67 9.00 -7.96
N LEU A 168 4.26 7.82 -8.25
CA LEU A 168 3.50 6.57 -8.36
C LEU A 168 2.82 6.23 -7.03
N THR A 169 3.54 6.32 -5.91
CA THR A 169 2.97 6.07 -4.57
C THR A 169 1.84 7.05 -4.25
N SER A 170 2.01 8.35 -4.56
CA SER A 170 0.95 9.36 -4.45
C SER A 170 -0.29 8.98 -5.27
N GLY A 171 -0.09 8.47 -6.49
CA GLY A 171 -1.19 7.95 -7.31
C GLY A 171 -1.95 6.80 -6.64
N LEU A 172 -1.24 5.85 -6.03
CA LEU A 172 -1.88 4.76 -5.26
C LEU A 172 -2.73 5.29 -4.11
N THR A 173 -2.31 6.37 -3.43
CA THR A 173 -3.07 6.96 -2.32
C THR A 173 -4.39 7.61 -2.75
N VAL A 174 -4.57 7.93 -4.04
CA VAL A 174 -5.86 8.39 -4.59
C VAL A 174 -6.95 7.33 -4.40
N GLY A 175 -6.61 6.04 -4.48
CA GLY A 175 -7.54 4.94 -4.18
C GLY A 175 -8.03 4.99 -2.73
N ILE A 176 -7.13 5.26 -1.79
CA ILE A 176 -7.47 5.42 -0.36
C ILE A 176 -8.39 6.62 -0.17
N LEU A 177 -8.08 7.75 -0.83
CA LEU A 177 -8.88 8.96 -0.78
C LEU A 177 -10.31 8.71 -1.30
N ILE A 178 -10.45 8.07 -2.46
CA ILE A 178 -11.76 7.72 -3.04
C ILE A 178 -12.52 6.81 -2.07
N GLY A 179 -11.88 5.78 -1.51
CA GLY A 179 -12.49 4.89 -0.51
C GLY A 179 -12.99 5.65 0.71
N SER A 180 -12.21 6.60 1.22
CA SER A 180 -12.58 7.43 2.36
C SER A 180 -13.74 8.39 2.05
N LEU A 181 -13.74 9.00 0.85
CA LEU A 181 -14.82 9.86 0.40
C LEU A 181 -16.13 9.08 0.22
N VAL A 182 -16.07 7.87 -0.35
CA VAL A 182 -17.22 6.97 -0.48
C VAL A 182 -17.76 6.58 0.90
N ALA A 183 -16.89 6.23 1.84
CA ALA A 183 -17.28 5.93 3.20
C ALA A 183 -17.91 7.14 3.91
N ALA A 184 -17.33 8.33 3.75
CA ALA A 184 -17.89 9.58 4.28
C ALA A 184 -19.28 9.88 3.70
N ALA A 185 -19.45 9.74 2.38
CA ALA A 185 -20.72 9.99 1.69
C ALA A 185 -21.82 9.02 2.17
N ILE A 186 -21.50 7.74 2.31
CA ILE A 186 -22.45 6.72 2.80
C ILE A 186 -22.86 7.02 4.25
N ASN A 187 -21.90 7.28 5.14
CA ASN A 187 -22.20 7.56 6.55
C ASN A 187 -22.87 8.93 6.79
N ARG A 188 -22.77 9.86 5.84
CA ARG A 188 -23.49 11.14 5.89
C ARG A 188 -24.89 11.05 5.29
N GLY A 189 -25.06 10.23 4.24
CA GLY A 189 -26.29 10.14 3.45
C GLY A 189 -27.29 9.10 3.94
N LEU A 190 -26.85 8.11 4.73
CA LEU A 190 -27.65 7.00 5.21
C LEU A 190 -27.71 6.97 6.74
N ALA A 191 -28.85 6.61 7.29
CA ALA A 191 -28.98 6.34 8.72
C ALA A 191 -28.15 5.09 9.09
N PRO A 192 -27.64 4.96 10.36
CA PRO A 192 -26.86 3.80 10.79
C PRO A 192 -27.56 2.45 10.53
N ALA A 193 -28.87 2.40 10.68
CA ALA A 193 -29.66 1.20 10.38
C ALA A 193 -29.64 0.85 8.88
N GLU A 194 -29.66 1.84 7.99
CA GLU A 194 -29.59 1.66 6.54
C GLU A 194 -28.20 1.22 6.11
N VAL A 195 -27.15 1.79 6.73
CA VAL A 195 -25.76 1.34 6.50
C VAL A 195 -25.61 -0.14 6.81
N LEU A 196 -26.15 -0.61 7.96
CA LEU A 196 -26.14 -2.02 8.34
C LEU A 196 -27.04 -2.89 7.45
N ALA A 197 -28.19 -2.37 7.00
CA ALA A 197 -29.12 -3.16 6.19
C ALA A 197 -28.58 -3.42 4.77
N TRP A 198 -28.07 -2.40 4.09
CA TRP A 198 -27.65 -2.49 2.69
C TRP A 198 -26.50 -1.55 2.29
N GLY A 199 -26.37 -0.40 2.96
CA GLY A 199 -25.42 0.66 2.57
C GLY A 199 -23.96 0.20 2.56
N TRP A 200 -23.58 -0.73 3.44
CA TRP A 200 -22.23 -1.32 3.48
C TRP A 200 -21.83 -2.06 2.20
N ARG A 201 -22.81 -2.47 1.39
CA ARG A 201 -22.56 -3.18 0.12
C ARG A 201 -22.08 -2.24 -0.98
N LEU A 202 -22.53 -0.98 -0.97
CA LEU A 202 -22.28 -0.01 -2.02
C LEU A 202 -20.80 0.18 -2.35
N PRO A 203 -19.88 0.37 -1.38
CA PRO A 203 -18.47 0.57 -1.68
C PRO A 203 -17.83 -0.63 -2.38
N PHE A 204 -18.25 -1.85 -2.04
CA PHE A 204 -17.77 -3.07 -2.69
C PHE A 204 -18.34 -3.23 -4.11
N LEU A 205 -19.58 -2.89 -4.33
CA LEU A 205 -20.19 -2.90 -5.66
C LEU A 205 -19.53 -1.85 -6.58
N VAL A 206 -19.30 -0.64 -6.07
CA VAL A 206 -18.57 0.42 -6.77
C VAL A 206 -17.13 -0.03 -7.09
N GLY A 207 -16.45 -0.66 -6.13
CA GLY A 207 -15.11 -1.23 -6.31
C GLY A 207 -15.08 -2.29 -7.42
N GLY A 208 -16.02 -3.23 -7.40
CA GLY A 208 -16.14 -4.23 -8.45
C GLY A 208 -16.30 -3.60 -9.84
N VAL A 209 -17.16 -2.58 -9.98
CA VAL A 209 -17.33 -1.83 -11.23
C VAL A 209 -16.04 -1.13 -11.65
N PHE A 210 -15.35 -0.46 -10.71
CA PHE A 210 -14.06 0.19 -10.97
C PHE A 210 -13.00 -0.81 -11.40
N GLY A 211 -12.95 -1.99 -10.76
CA GLY A 211 -12.03 -3.05 -11.12
C GLY A 211 -12.27 -3.55 -12.56
N PHE A 212 -13.51 -3.80 -12.96
CA PHE A 212 -13.83 -4.16 -14.35
C PHE A 212 -13.48 -3.04 -15.33
N PHE A 213 -13.70 -1.78 -14.96
CA PHE A 213 -13.27 -0.64 -15.77
C PHE A 213 -11.75 -0.57 -15.91
N ALA A 214 -11.01 -0.86 -14.82
CA ALA A 214 -9.55 -0.98 -14.87
C ALA A 214 -9.07 -2.09 -15.80
N VAL A 215 -9.72 -3.27 -15.79
CA VAL A 215 -9.45 -4.36 -16.76
C VAL A 215 -9.69 -3.89 -18.19
N TRP A 216 -10.75 -3.12 -18.43
CA TRP A 216 -11.06 -2.59 -19.76
C TRP A 216 -10.01 -1.55 -20.21
N LEU A 217 -9.60 -0.63 -19.34
CA LEU A 217 -8.55 0.37 -19.62
C LEU A 217 -7.21 -0.30 -19.99
N ARG A 218 -6.86 -1.42 -19.37
CA ARG A 218 -5.61 -2.14 -19.63
C ARG A 218 -5.51 -2.81 -20.98
N ARG A 219 -6.61 -2.95 -21.71
CA ARG A 219 -6.56 -3.39 -23.13
C ARG A 219 -5.75 -2.43 -24.00
N TRP A 220 -5.67 -1.15 -23.61
CA TRP A 220 -4.97 -0.08 -24.32
C TRP A 220 -3.49 0.06 -23.94
N LEU A 221 -3.01 -0.68 -22.92
CA LEU A 221 -1.59 -0.73 -22.59
C LEU A 221 -0.86 -1.64 -23.59
N SER A 222 0.27 -1.18 -24.12
CA SER A 222 1.24 -2.01 -24.84
C SER A 222 2.08 -2.81 -23.85
N GLU A 223 2.68 -3.92 -24.29
CA GLU A 223 3.69 -4.65 -23.52
C GLU A 223 4.92 -3.73 -23.30
N THR A 224 5.68 -3.95 -22.23
CA THR A 224 6.81 -3.09 -21.92
C THR A 224 7.96 -3.29 -22.92
N PRO A 225 8.59 -2.20 -23.43
CA PRO A 225 9.71 -2.31 -24.36
C PRO A 225 10.87 -3.17 -23.83
N VAL A 226 11.08 -3.15 -22.50
CA VAL A 226 12.10 -3.95 -21.82
C VAL A 226 11.78 -5.45 -21.92
N PHE A 227 10.52 -5.84 -21.72
CA PHE A 227 10.11 -7.23 -21.87
C PHE A 227 10.23 -7.69 -23.32
N GLU A 228 9.82 -6.87 -24.30
CA GLU A 228 9.96 -7.18 -25.73
C GLU A 228 11.43 -7.34 -26.11
N ALA A 229 12.31 -6.48 -25.61
CA ALA A 229 13.76 -6.57 -25.85
C ALA A 229 14.38 -7.82 -25.21
N MET A 230 13.99 -8.17 -23.97
CA MET A 230 14.46 -9.39 -23.27
C MET A 230 13.94 -10.66 -23.94
N HIS A 231 12.68 -10.66 -24.38
CA HIS A 231 12.07 -11.76 -25.11
C HIS A 231 12.77 -11.99 -26.46
N ALA A 232 13.08 -10.91 -27.20
CA ALA A 232 13.81 -10.96 -28.48
C ALA A 232 15.25 -11.47 -28.30
N ARG A 233 15.91 -11.20 -27.17
CA ARG A 233 17.30 -11.62 -26.89
C ARG A 233 17.40 -13.01 -26.26
N ARG A 234 16.30 -13.69 -25.95
CA ARG A 234 16.25 -14.95 -25.19
C ARG A 234 16.99 -14.89 -23.84
N GLU A 235 17.10 -13.71 -23.25
CA GLU A 235 17.78 -13.43 -21.98
C GLU A 235 16.84 -13.55 -20.77
N LEU A 236 15.70 -14.23 -20.93
CA LEU A 236 14.80 -14.54 -19.82
C LEU A 236 15.53 -15.46 -18.84
N ALA A 237 15.53 -15.08 -17.58
CA ALA A 237 16.35 -15.64 -16.51
C ALA A 237 16.36 -17.18 -16.50
N SER A 238 17.48 -17.78 -16.82
CA SER A 238 17.76 -19.21 -16.71
C SER A 238 18.16 -19.62 -15.30
N GLY A 239 17.46 -19.15 -14.26
CA GLY A 239 17.72 -19.51 -12.87
C GLY A 239 16.91 -18.67 -11.90
N LEU A 240 16.69 -19.14 -10.67
CA LEU A 240 15.99 -18.40 -9.64
C LEU A 240 16.87 -17.24 -9.13
N PRO A 241 16.62 -15.97 -9.52
CA PRO A 241 17.39 -14.81 -9.07
C PRO A 241 17.38 -14.66 -7.54
N LEU A 242 16.35 -15.19 -6.87
CA LEU A 242 16.22 -15.21 -5.40
C LEU A 242 17.40 -15.83 -4.69
N ARG A 243 18.03 -16.90 -5.23
CA ARG A 243 19.21 -17.51 -4.61
C ARG A 243 20.39 -16.52 -4.56
N GLN A 244 20.58 -15.71 -5.61
CA GLN A 244 21.63 -14.68 -5.63
C GLN A 244 21.32 -13.55 -4.65
N VAL A 245 20.04 -13.16 -4.54
CA VAL A 245 19.60 -12.15 -3.58
C VAL A 245 19.97 -12.54 -2.15
N PHE A 246 19.65 -13.76 -1.73
CA PHE A 246 19.98 -14.25 -0.39
C PHE A 246 21.48 -14.43 -0.16
N ALA A 247 22.20 -14.95 -1.15
CA ALA A 247 23.63 -15.24 -0.99
C ALA A 247 24.50 -13.96 -0.92
N ARG A 248 24.11 -12.88 -1.63
CA ARG A 248 24.99 -11.71 -1.82
C ARG A 248 24.38 -10.37 -1.39
N HIS A 249 23.05 -10.28 -1.24
CA HIS A 249 22.35 -9.02 -1.01
C HIS A 249 21.46 -9.02 0.25
N LEU A 250 21.75 -9.91 1.21
CA LEU A 250 21.00 -10.00 2.46
C LEU A 250 20.88 -8.66 3.21
N PRO A 251 21.93 -7.80 3.30
CA PRO A 251 21.78 -6.47 3.91
C PRO A 251 20.78 -5.57 3.20
N SER A 252 20.65 -5.67 1.86
CA SER A 252 19.66 -4.90 1.08
C SER A 252 18.25 -5.45 1.31
N VAL A 253 18.10 -6.77 1.49
CA VAL A 253 16.83 -7.39 1.89
C VAL A 253 16.39 -6.88 3.26
N LEU A 254 17.28 -6.94 4.27
CA LEU A 254 16.98 -6.46 5.62
C LEU A 254 16.64 -4.98 5.65
N LEU A 255 17.42 -4.13 4.95
CA LEU A 255 17.12 -2.71 4.82
C LEU A 255 15.71 -2.50 4.25
N SER A 256 15.39 -3.17 3.13
CA SER A 256 14.09 -3.09 2.47
C SER A 256 12.95 -3.55 3.39
N MET A 257 13.13 -4.62 4.15
CA MET A 257 12.13 -5.11 5.11
C MET A 257 11.88 -4.13 6.25
N LEU A 258 12.93 -3.53 6.82
CA LEU A 258 12.82 -2.56 7.92
C LEU A 258 12.10 -1.28 7.48
N VAL A 259 12.46 -0.72 6.32
CA VAL A 259 11.77 0.48 5.81
C VAL A 259 10.35 0.18 5.35
N THR A 260 10.07 -1.04 4.89
CA THR A 260 8.70 -1.51 4.59
C THR A 260 7.89 -1.65 5.87
N TRP A 261 8.47 -2.08 6.99
CA TRP A 261 7.78 -2.12 8.28
C TRP A 261 7.29 -0.73 8.70
N MET A 262 8.16 0.28 8.64
CA MET A 262 7.76 1.67 8.89
C MET A 262 6.65 2.11 7.92
N LEU A 263 6.78 1.81 6.62
CA LEU A 263 5.77 2.13 5.60
C LEU A 263 4.42 1.50 5.95
N THR A 264 4.39 0.19 6.27
CA THR A 264 3.15 -0.51 6.58
C THR A 264 2.51 0.02 7.85
N ALA A 265 3.29 0.27 8.90
CA ALA A 265 2.80 0.86 10.15
C ALA A 265 2.17 2.24 9.91
N ALA A 266 2.86 3.11 9.16
CA ALA A 266 2.36 4.45 8.86
C ALA A 266 1.03 4.42 8.09
N ILE A 267 0.95 3.65 7.01
CA ILE A 267 -0.28 3.53 6.19
C ILE A 267 -1.38 2.82 6.96
N VAL A 268 -1.10 1.64 7.53
CA VAL A 268 -2.14 0.81 8.14
C VAL A 268 -2.70 1.48 9.40
N VAL A 269 -1.85 1.99 10.29
CA VAL A 269 -2.31 2.56 11.56
C VAL A 269 -2.92 3.95 11.34
N ILE A 270 -2.16 4.88 10.73
CA ILE A 270 -2.59 6.28 10.65
C ILE A 270 -3.71 6.47 9.62
N ILE A 271 -3.68 5.78 8.49
CA ILE A 271 -4.64 6.03 7.41
C ILE A 271 -5.78 5.01 7.40
N LEU A 272 -5.47 3.72 7.51
CA LEU A 272 -6.51 2.70 7.34
C LEU A 272 -7.29 2.41 8.63
N MET A 273 -6.62 2.33 9.77
CA MET A 273 -7.27 1.97 11.03
C MET A 273 -7.85 3.18 11.80
N THR A 274 -7.23 4.35 11.69
CA THR A 274 -7.65 5.55 12.46
C THR A 274 -9.14 5.87 12.29
N PRO A 275 -9.78 5.80 11.09
CA PRO A 275 -11.22 6.06 10.99
C PRO A 275 -12.09 5.17 11.87
N SER A 276 -11.77 3.87 11.95
CA SER A 276 -12.49 2.93 12.83
C SER A 276 -12.13 3.15 14.31
N ARG A 277 -10.85 3.42 14.60
CA ARG A 277 -10.39 3.64 15.98
C ARG A 277 -10.99 4.89 16.62
N VAL A 278 -11.07 6.00 15.87
CA VAL A 278 -11.66 7.23 16.41
C VAL A 278 -13.16 7.09 16.68
N GLN A 279 -13.85 6.23 15.94
CA GLN A 279 -15.24 5.90 16.19
C GLN A 279 -15.38 5.04 17.46
N LEU A 280 -14.54 4.02 17.63
CA LEU A 280 -14.60 3.05 18.73
C LEU A 280 -14.09 3.62 20.04
N ASP A 281 -12.94 4.32 20.01
CA ASP A 281 -12.20 4.72 21.21
C ASP A 281 -12.56 6.14 21.67
N PHE A 282 -12.96 7.03 20.74
CA PHE A 282 -13.20 8.45 21.01
C PHE A 282 -14.61 8.90 20.65
N HIS A 283 -15.48 7.97 20.21
CA HIS A 283 -16.89 8.19 19.86
C HIS A 283 -17.11 9.32 18.84
N ILE A 284 -16.14 9.52 17.93
CA ILE A 284 -16.28 10.49 16.82
C ILE A 284 -17.27 9.93 15.80
N GLU A 285 -18.19 10.79 15.34
CA GLU A 285 -19.18 10.43 14.31
C GLU A 285 -18.52 9.87 13.05
N PRO A 286 -19.03 8.77 12.46
CA PRO A 286 -18.44 8.11 11.28
C PRO A 286 -18.17 9.04 10.11
N ALA A 287 -19.12 9.93 9.79
CA ALA A 287 -18.96 10.89 8.69
C ALA A 287 -17.78 11.84 8.94
N ARG A 288 -17.61 12.34 10.17
CA ARG A 288 -16.49 13.20 10.57
C ARG A 288 -15.15 12.43 10.55
N ALA A 289 -15.15 11.18 10.98
CA ALA A 289 -13.98 10.32 10.96
C ALA A 289 -13.46 10.11 9.52
N PHE A 290 -14.35 9.80 8.58
CA PHE A 290 -13.98 9.58 7.18
C PHE A 290 -13.68 10.88 6.41
N LEU A 291 -14.32 11.99 6.74
CA LEU A 291 -13.93 13.30 6.21
C LEU A 291 -12.52 13.67 6.65
N GLY A 292 -12.20 13.48 7.95
CA GLY A 292 -10.86 13.68 8.46
C GLY A 292 -9.83 12.80 7.74
N ASN A 293 -10.16 11.52 7.51
CA ASN A 293 -9.30 10.60 6.76
C ASN A 293 -9.15 11.00 5.28
N SER A 294 -10.18 11.58 4.66
CA SER A 294 -10.08 12.10 3.30
C SER A 294 -9.09 13.25 3.21
N VAL A 295 -9.14 14.19 4.18
CA VAL A 295 -8.16 15.29 4.28
C VAL A 295 -6.75 14.75 4.54
N ALA A 296 -6.60 13.78 5.45
CA ALA A 296 -5.32 13.14 5.74
C ALA A 296 -4.76 12.37 4.53
N SER A 297 -5.61 11.66 3.77
CA SER A 297 -5.21 10.93 2.56
C SER A 297 -4.80 11.89 1.43
N PHE A 298 -5.48 13.02 1.28
CA PHE A 298 -5.05 14.07 0.35
C PHE A 298 -3.71 14.67 0.75
N ALA A 299 -3.53 14.99 2.05
CA ALA A 299 -2.27 15.48 2.60
C ALA A 299 -1.13 14.44 2.45
N LEU A 300 -1.44 13.14 2.60
CA LEU A 300 -0.51 12.04 2.32
C LEU A 300 -0.02 12.08 0.87
N GLY A 301 -0.90 12.24 -0.11
CA GLY A 301 -0.53 12.36 -1.52
C GLY A 301 0.43 13.53 -1.77
N LEU A 302 0.13 14.70 -1.20
CA LEU A 302 1.02 15.88 -1.25
C LEU A 302 2.35 15.62 -0.54
N GLY A 303 2.31 14.97 0.61
CA GLY A 303 3.49 14.56 1.37
C GLY A 303 4.39 13.63 0.57
N CYS A 304 3.84 12.63 -0.14
CA CYS A 304 4.61 11.76 -1.03
C CYS A 304 5.39 12.58 -2.07
N LEU A 305 4.71 13.50 -2.77
CA LEU A 305 5.35 14.36 -3.78
C LEU A 305 6.45 15.24 -3.18
N PHE A 306 6.17 15.84 -2.00
CA PHE A 306 7.13 16.69 -1.29
C PHE A 306 8.38 15.90 -0.87
N TYR A 307 8.20 14.76 -0.20
CA TYR A 307 9.33 13.93 0.24
C TYR A 307 10.08 13.30 -0.94
N GLY A 308 9.39 12.93 -2.03
CA GLY A 308 10.04 12.47 -3.26
C GLY A 308 10.95 13.53 -3.89
N TRP A 309 10.44 14.76 -4.00
CA TRP A 309 11.24 15.91 -4.46
C TRP A 309 12.42 16.20 -3.52
N LEU A 310 12.21 16.14 -2.21
CA LEU A 310 13.24 16.34 -1.22
C LEU A 310 14.31 15.25 -1.29
N ALA A 311 13.91 14.01 -1.56
CA ALA A 311 14.80 12.85 -1.70
C ALA A 311 15.76 12.97 -2.89
N ASP A 312 15.29 13.54 -4.02
CA ASP A 312 16.14 13.82 -5.18
C ASP A 312 17.17 14.91 -4.90
N ARG A 313 16.95 15.79 -3.90
CA ARG A 313 17.86 16.88 -3.52
C ARG A 313 18.81 16.53 -2.38
N LEU A 314 18.29 15.95 -1.30
CA LEU A 314 19.04 15.66 -0.06
C LEU A 314 19.58 14.21 -0.03
N GLY A 315 19.08 13.35 -0.92
CA GLY A 315 19.31 11.91 -0.90
C GLY A 315 18.26 11.16 -0.07
N TYR A 316 18.00 9.90 -0.47
CA TYR A 316 16.92 9.06 0.06
C TYR A 316 17.00 8.85 1.56
N ALA A 317 18.19 8.51 2.08
CA ALA A 317 18.37 8.18 3.48
C ALA A 317 18.18 9.39 4.42
N ARG A 318 18.67 10.58 4.02
CA ARG A 318 18.47 11.82 4.81
C ARG A 318 17.01 12.23 4.83
N THR A 319 16.33 12.12 3.70
CA THR A 319 14.91 12.44 3.60
C THR A 319 14.07 11.46 4.41
N LEU A 320 14.41 10.16 4.37
CA LEU A 320 13.75 9.15 5.21
C LEU A 320 13.91 9.47 6.71
N LEU A 321 15.11 9.89 7.15
CA LEU A 321 15.37 10.28 8.54
C LEU A 321 14.48 11.46 8.96
N LEU A 322 14.45 12.54 8.16
CA LEU A 322 13.63 13.72 8.45
C LEU A 322 12.14 13.39 8.47
N GLY A 323 11.68 12.61 7.48
CA GLY A 323 10.28 12.22 7.39
C GLY A 323 9.85 11.26 8.51
N ALA A 324 10.73 10.37 8.98
CA ALA A 324 10.45 9.51 10.13
C ALA A 324 10.31 10.31 11.43
N ILE A 325 11.09 11.38 11.61
CA ILE A 325 10.87 12.33 12.74
C ILE A 325 9.49 12.99 12.61
N GLY A 326 9.14 13.48 11.42
CA GLY A 326 7.81 14.06 11.15
C GLY A 326 6.69 13.06 11.43
N LEU A 327 6.84 11.81 11.03
CA LEU A 327 5.88 10.74 11.27
C LEU A 327 5.69 10.46 12.76
N LEU A 328 6.78 10.39 13.52
CA LEU A 328 6.74 10.22 14.98
C LEU A 328 5.98 11.37 15.65
N LEU A 329 6.36 12.60 15.34
CA LEU A 329 5.74 13.79 15.95
C LEU A 329 4.27 13.94 15.53
N GLY A 330 3.96 13.74 14.24
CA GLY A 330 2.60 13.84 13.72
C GLY A 330 1.65 12.79 14.28
N SER A 331 2.12 11.55 14.47
CA SER A 331 1.31 10.50 15.08
C SER A 331 0.97 10.80 16.53
N TYR A 332 1.94 11.24 17.33
CA TYR A 332 1.67 11.66 18.72
C TYR A 332 0.78 12.90 18.79
N ALA A 333 1.01 13.92 17.97
CA ALA A 333 0.18 15.12 17.95
C ALA A 333 -1.29 14.76 17.70
N LEU A 334 -1.58 13.87 16.76
CA LEU A 334 -2.93 13.40 16.47
C LEU A 334 -3.56 12.67 17.67
N TYR A 335 -2.90 11.65 18.20
CA TYR A 335 -3.49 10.80 19.25
C TYR A 335 -3.57 11.48 20.62
N LEU A 336 -2.66 12.42 20.93
CA LEU A 336 -2.74 13.24 22.14
C LEU A 336 -3.90 14.26 22.06
N ASP A 337 -4.14 14.89 20.91
CA ASP A 337 -5.31 15.75 20.71
C ASP A 337 -6.61 14.96 20.84
N LEU A 338 -6.68 13.76 20.25
CA LEU A 338 -7.83 12.87 20.40
C LEU A 338 -8.10 12.53 21.86
N GLN A 339 -7.07 12.23 22.64
CA GLN A 339 -7.17 11.96 24.08
C GLN A 339 -7.61 13.20 24.86
N ALA A 340 -7.23 14.40 24.40
CA ALA A 340 -7.63 15.67 24.99
C ALA A 340 -9.03 16.19 24.54
N GLY A 341 -9.77 15.38 23.75
CA GLY A 341 -11.12 15.71 23.28
C GLY A 341 -11.24 16.04 21.79
N GLY A 342 -10.13 15.97 21.02
CA GLY A 342 -10.14 16.02 19.56
C GLY A 342 -10.56 17.38 18.95
N ALA A 343 -10.24 18.48 19.63
CA ALA A 343 -10.60 19.83 19.17
C ALA A 343 -10.00 20.16 17.79
N HIS A 344 -8.75 19.70 17.55
CA HIS A 344 -7.98 19.95 16.32
C HIS A 344 -7.88 18.70 15.42
N PHE A 345 -8.74 17.69 15.64
CA PHE A 345 -8.67 16.37 15.00
C PHE A 345 -8.36 16.44 13.50
N VAL A 346 -9.14 17.19 12.72
CA VAL A 346 -8.98 17.22 11.24
C VAL A 346 -7.65 17.84 10.83
N ALA A 347 -7.22 18.92 11.48
CA ALA A 347 -5.96 19.60 11.18
C ALA A 347 -4.74 18.73 11.52
N LEU A 348 -4.75 18.09 12.71
CA LEU A 348 -3.66 17.22 13.14
C LEU A 348 -3.66 15.89 12.38
N TYR A 349 -4.84 15.43 11.94
CA TYR A 349 -4.91 14.27 11.06
C TYR A 349 -4.35 14.57 9.67
N ALA A 350 -4.60 15.78 9.14
CA ALA A 350 -3.95 16.24 7.91
C ALA A 350 -2.43 16.32 8.06
N LEU A 351 -1.92 16.85 9.19
CA LEU A 351 -0.49 16.90 9.49
C LEU A 351 0.13 15.50 9.60
N ALA A 352 -0.54 14.59 10.30
CA ALA A 352 -0.12 13.19 10.39
C ALA A 352 -0.11 12.54 9.00
N GLY A 353 -1.15 12.74 8.19
CA GLY A 353 -1.23 12.26 6.81
C GLY A 353 -0.09 12.78 5.94
N PHE A 354 0.20 14.09 5.99
CA PHE A 354 1.35 14.66 5.29
C PHE A 354 2.67 14.01 5.73
N SER A 355 2.84 13.77 7.03
CA SER A 355 4.03 13.12 7.58
C SER A 355 4.15 11.66 7.14
N VAL A 356 3.04 10.94 7.01
CA VAL A 356 2.98 9.60 6.40
C VAL A 356 3.51 9.62 4.98
N GLY A 357 3.46 10.74 4.26
CA GLY A 357 3.99 10.91 2.91
C GLY A 357 5.47 10.51 2.73
N VAL A 358 6.25 10.42 3.83
CA VAL A 358 7.62 9.86 3.78
C VAL A 358 7.67 8.46 3.19
N VAL A 359 6.58 7.70 3.22
CA VAL A 359 6.49 6.36 2.59
C VAL A 359 6.74 6.39 1.09
N GLY A 360 6.55 7.55 0.43
CA GLY A 360 6.89 7.74 -0.99
C GLY A 360 8.39 7.60 -1.31
N VAL A 361 9.27 7.80 -0.30
CA VAL A 361 10.73 7.65 -0.46
C VAL A 361 11.17 6.19 -0.34
N VAL A 362 10.41 5.37 0.37
CA VAL A 362 10.75 3.95 0.65
C VAL A 362 11.00 3.16 -0.64
N PRO A 363 10.16 3.21 -1.68
CA PRO A 363 10.40 2.49 -2.92
C PRO A 363 11.70 2.90 -3.62
N ALA A 364 12.01 4.20 -3.64
CA ALA A 364 13.24 4.69 -4.25
C ALA A 364 14.49 4.14 -3.52
N LEU A 365 14.49 4.16 -2.18
CA LEU A 365 15.57 3.59 -1.37
C LEU A 365 15.72 2.08 -1.63
N MET A 366 14.61 1.35 -1.74
CA MET A 366 14.61 -0.08 -2.02
C MET A 366 15.14 -0.39 -3.43
N VAL A 367 14.72 0.37 -4.44
CA VAL A 367 15.17 0.21 -5.83
C VAL A 367 16.67 0.39 -5.96
N VAL A 368 17.25 1.40 -5.32
CA VAL A 368 18.69 1.67 -5.38
C VAL A 368 19.51 0.71 -4.50
N ALA A 369 18.89 0.04 -3.54
CA ALA A 369 19.56 -0.92 -2.68
C ALA A 369 19.96 -2.22 -3.40
N PHE A 370 19.35 -2.52 -4.57
CA PHE A 370 19.64 -3.72 -5.36
C PHE A 370 20.25 -3.36 -6.71
N PRO A 371 21.28 -4.12 -7.17
CA PRO A 371 21.81 -3.98 -8.53
C PRO A 371 20.74 -4.39 -9.56
N PRO A 372 20.78 -3.83 -10.79
CA PRO A 372 19.74 -4.02 -11.81
C PRO A 372 19.37 -5.48 -12.09
N ALA A 373 20.37 -6.39 -12.12
CA ALA A 373 20.20 -7.81 -12.44
C ALA A 373 19.30 -8.58 -11.46
N VAL A 374 19.21 -8.15 -10.19
CA VAL A 374 18.42 -8.80 -9.13
C VAL A 374 17.42 -7.85 -8.45
N ARG A 375 17.30 -6.63 -8.98
CA ARG A 375 16.49 -5.54 -8.40
C ARG A 375 15.02 -5.93 -8.23
N PHE A 376 14.40 -6.43 -9.29
CA PHE A 376 12.99 -6.81 -9.25
C PHE A 376 12.74 -7.93 -8.25
N SER A 377 13.52 -9.01 -8.32
CA SER A 377 13.36 -10.15 -7.41
C SER A 377 13.65 -9.79 -5.96
N GLY A 378 14.71 -9.02 -5.70
CA GLY A 378 15.09 -8.59 -4.35
C GLY A 378 14.05 -7.66 -3.72
N LEU A 379 13.57 -6.68 -4.48
CA LEU A 379 12.57 -5.72 -4.04
C LEU A 379 11.22 -6.42 -3.81
N SER A 380 10.75 -7.21 -4.79
CA SER A 380 9.47 -7.92 -4.71
C SER A 380 9.43 -8.87 -3.51
N PHE A 381 10.48 -9.67 -3.32
CA PHE A 381 10.59 -10.57 -2.17
C PHE A 381 10.54 -9.80 -0.85
N SER A 382 11.46 -8.83 -0.67
CA SER A 382 11.58 -8.08 0.58
C SER A 382 10.30 -7.36 0.95
N TYR A 383 9.68 -6.70 -0.03
CA TYR A 383 8.44 -5.94 0.14
C TYR A 383 7.26 -6.84 0.50
N ASN A 384 7.01 -7.92 -0.26
CA ASN A 384 5.84 -8.76 -0.02
C ASN A 384 5.95 -9.56 1.28
N ILE A 385 7.14 -10.05 1.66
CA ILE A 385 7.34 -10.71 2.94
C ILE A 385 7.16 -9.72 4.10
N ALA A 386 7.76 -8.53 4.01
CA ALA A 386 7.60 -7.51 5.05
C ALA A 386 6.15 -7.02 5.16
N TYR A 387 5.48 -6.84 4.03
CA TYR A 387 4.07 -6.44 3.99
C TYR A 387 3.15 -7.53 4.56
N ALA A 388 3.41 -8.80 4.25
CA ALA A 388 2.66 -9.92 4.81
C ALA A 388 2.81 -9.99 6.34
N LEU A 389 4.05 -9.92 6.84
CA LEU A 389 4.33 -10.04 8.27
C LEU A 389 3.91 -8.77 9.02
N PHE A 390 4.43 -7.62 8.63
CA PHE A 390 4.23 -6.39 9.38
C PHE A 390 2.93 -5.68 9.04
N GLY A 391 2.53 -5.66 7.75
CA GLY A 391 1.27 -5.05 7.33
C GLY A 391 0.06 -5.87 7.75
N GLY A 392 0.13 -7.20 7.56
CA GLY A 392 -0.95 -8.12 7.89
C GLY A 392 -1.19 -8.24 9.38
N LEU A 393 -0.13 -8.35 10.19
CA LEU A 393 -0.25 -8.54 11.63
C LEU A 393 -0.46 -7.22 12.42
N THR A 394 -0.21 -6.06 11.82
CA THR A 394 -0.40 -4.77 12.49
C THR A 394 -1.82 -4.55 13.01
N PRO A 395 -2.92 -4.74 12.23
CA PRO A 395 -4.26 -4.49 12.76
C PRO A 395 -4.66 -5.38 13.94
N PRO A 396 -4.48 -6.72 13.91
CA PRO A 396 -4.78 -7.54 15.09
C PRO A 396 -3.88 -7.20 16.28
N LEU A 397 -2.59 -6.88 16.04
CA LEU A 397 -1.66 -6.48 17.09
C LEU A 397 -2.11 -5.17 17.75
N ILE A 398 -2.46 -4.15 16.97
CA ILE A 398 -2.99 -2.88 17.52
C ILE A 398 -4.26 -3.11 18.30
N GLY A 399 -5.17 -3.99 17.83
CA GLY A 399 -6.38 -4.36 18.55
C GLY A 399 -6.07 -4.88 19.96
N VAL A 400 -5.07 -5.74 20.10
CA VAL A 400 -4.61 -6.26 21.40
C VAL A 400 -3.87 -5.19 22.22
N LEU A 401 -2.97 -4.42 21.60
CA LEU A 401 -2.17 -3.41 22.29
C LEU A 401 -3.05 -2.31 22.91
N VAL A 402 -4.12 -1.91 22.23
CA VAL A 402 -5.04 -0.89 22.79
C VAL A 402 -5.74 -1.40 24.06
N GLN A 403 -6.07 -2.68 24.14
CA GLN A 403 -6.68 -3.26 25.35
C GLN A 403 -5.72 -3.25 26.56
N HIS A 404 -4.41 -3.40 26.33
CA HIS A 404 -3.42 -3.48 27.40
C HIS A 404 -2.74 -2.15 27.71
N PHE A 405 -2.51 -1.31 26.69
CA PHE A 405 -1.73 -0.05 26.80
C PHE A 405 -2.58 1.20 26.53
N GLY A 406 -3.88 1.04 26.32
CA GLY A 406 -4.80 2.14 26.10
C GLY A 406 -4.76 2.77 24.71
N VAL A 407 -5.49 3.87 24.56
CA VAL A 407 -5.79 4.52 23.28
C VAL A 407 -4.58 5.14 22.56
N LEU A 408 -3.45 5.30 23.24
CA LEU A 408 -2.18 5.79 22.67
C LEU A 408 -1.34 4.67 22.02
N ALA A 409 -1.71 3.39 22.19
CA ALA A 409 -0.97 2.27 21.65
C ALA A 409 -0.68 2.37 20.12
N PRO A 410 -1.60 2.87 19.27
CA PRO A 410 -1.30 3.09 17.86
C PRO A 410 -0.15 4.07 17.63
N ALA A 411 -0.12 5.20 18.38
CA ALA A 411 0.97 6.18 18.29
C ALA A 411 2.30 5.60 18.76
N HIS A 412 2.32 4.82 19.85
CA HIS A 412 3.52 4.13 20.32
C HIS A 412 4.08 3.16 19.28
N TYR A 413 3.21 2.38 18.64
CA TYR A 413 3.61 1.45 17.59
C TYR A 413 4.21 2.17 16.37
N VAL A 414 3.56 3.23 15.89
CA VAL A 414 4.09 4.05 14.78
C VAL A 414 5.42 4.68 15.16
N ALA A 415 5.55 5.22 16.38
CA ALA A 415 6.81 5.78 16.87
C ALA A 415 7.94 4.75 16.91
N MET A 416 7.66 3.53 17.39
CA MET A 416 8.64 2.44 17.38
C MET A 416 9.12 2.16 15.95
N THR A 417 8.20 2.04 14.99
CA THR A 417 8.58 1.77 13.59
C THR A 417 9.27 2.95 12.92
N ALA A 418 8.94 4.19 13.31
CA ALA A 418 9.66 5.39 12.87
C ALA A 418 11.11 5.39 13.38
N LEU A 419 11.35 5.00 14.64
CA LEU A 419 12.71 4.82 15.19
C LEU A 419 13.49 3.73 14.43
N ILE A 420 12.85 2.61 14.07
CA ILE A 420 13.45 1.59 13.22
C ILE A 420 13.81 2.16 11.84
N GLY A 421 12.91 2.95 11.24
CA GLY A 421 13.15 3.65 9.97
C GLY A 421 14.33 4.63 10.04
N MET A 422 14.46 5.39 11.16
CA MET A 422 15.62 6.26 11.40
C MET A 422 16.91 5.44 11.50
N GLY A 423 16.90 4.32 12.21
CA GLY A 423 18.04 3.41 12.31
C GLY A 423 18.45 2.85 10.94
N ALA A 424 17.48 2.45 10.12
CA ALA A 424 17.70 1.97 8.77
C ALA A 424 18.27 3.07 7.85
N ALA A 425 17.79 4.30 7.98
CA ALA A 425 18.32 5.46 7.25
C ALA A 425 19.79 5.74 7.62
N ILE A 426 20.12 5.74 8.92
CA ILE A 426 21.50 5.94 9.41
C ILE A 426 22.40 4.81 8.92
N TRP A 427 21.93 3.57 8.98
CA TRP A 427 22.68 2.42 8.46
C TRP A 427 22.96 2.54 6.96
N SER A 428 21.96 2.92 6.16
CA SER A 428 22.13 3.16 4.73
C SER A 428 23.15 4.26 4.42
N MET A 429 23.17 5.37 5.19
CA MET A 429 24.14 6.45 5.04
C MET A 429 25.58 6.01 5.34
N ARG A 430 25.76 5.15 6.33
CA ARG A 430 27.10 4.60 6.67
C ARG A 430 27.62 3.68 5.58
N ARG A 431 26.75 2.83 5.03
CA ARG A 431 27.08 1.89 3.96
C ARG A 431 27.45 2.57 2.64
N SER A 432 26.84 3.69 2.33
CA SER A 432 27.16 4.46 1.10
C SER A 432 28.49 5.21 1.15
N ARG A 433 29.13 5.27 2.33
CA ARG A 433 30.44 5.90 2.54
C ARG A 433 31.61 4.89 2.51
N GLN A 434 31.32 3.60 2.58
CA GLN A 434 32.23 2.49 2.42
C GLN A 434 32.26 1.98 0.96
#